data_b73a262407aa363f18bbe9e820d5535e
#
_entry.id   b73a262407aa363f18bbe9e820d5535e
#
_cell.length_a   1.000
_cell.length_b   1.000
_cell.length_c   1.000
_cell.angle_alpha   90.00
_cell.angle_beta   90.00
_cell.angle_gamma   90.00
#
_symmetry.space_group_name_H-M   'P 1'
#
loop_
_entity.id
_entity.type
_entity.pdbx_description
1 polymer ?
#
loop_
_entity_poly.entity_id
_entity_poly.type
_entity_poly.pdbx_seq_one_letter_code
_entity_poly.pdbx_strand_id
1 'polypeptide(L)'
;MLPTPGRAVDLELRVSAPVTGGELPVLLLSHGHGPSHHISSLNGYAPLANYYAAHGFVVIQPTHLDSKTLPFRDSGDPDAPLFWRSRAEDMKRILDRLDAIEGAVPTLVGRLDRDKVAVLGHSMGGHTASLLLGARHRNHDGTEVTFAEPRIKAGVLLAAPGRGDALSKYAAENYSFFSTIDFSTMTTPALVVAGDRDGSPRLTVAGAAWHADPYVLAPGPKSLVTLFGAEHGLGGVSGYDAAETTDENPARVAAVQRLTWAYLRSELYPGDPAWPQARAALTELGRVESK
;
A
#
# COMPACT_ATOMS: atom_id res chain seq x y z
N MET A 1 3.89 19.73 5.84
CA MET A 1 4.60 19.12 6.99
C MET A 1 3.60 18.93 8.12
N LEU A 2 3.52 17.73 8.67
CA LEU A 2 2.72 17.39 9.85
C LEU A 2 3.65 17.24 11.05
N PRO A 3 3.55 18.09 12.07
CA PRO A 3 4.38 17.98 13.28
C PRO A 3 4.19 16.63 13.95
N THR A 4 5.29 15.92 14.18
CA THR A 4 5.27 14.53 14.66
C THR A 4 6.26 14.35 15.82
N PRO A 5 5.91 14.78 17.04
CA PRO A 5 6.77 14.61 18.21
C PRO A 5 7.18 13.15 18.41
N GLY A 6 8.45 12.90 18.68
CA GLY A 6 9.02 11.57 18.88
C GLY A 6 9.45 10.85 17.59
N ARG A 7 9.21 11.43 16.40
CA ARG A 7 9.78 10.97 15.13
C ARG A 7 11.06 11.75 14.83
N ALA A 8 12.01 11.15 14.14
CA ALA A 8 13.30 11.78 13.83
C ALA A 8 13.18 13.09 13.03
N VAL A 9 12.15 13.21 12.19
CA VAL A 9 11.77 14.43 11.46
C VAL A 9 10.25 14.49 11.34
N ASP A 10 9.70 15.68 11.16
CA ASP A 10 8.27 15.85 10.90
C ASP A 10 7.82 15.09 9.65
N LEU A 11 6.56 14.65 9.64
CA LEU A 11 6.02 13.84 8.56
C LEU A 11 5.65 14.73 7.35
N GLU A 12 6.37 14.55 6.26
CA GLU A 12 6.06 15.20 5.00
C GLU A 12 4.89 14.50 4.31
N LEU A 13 3.88 15.27 3.89
CA LEU A 13 2.67 14.76 3.26
C LEU A 13 2.40 15.46 1.94
N ARG A 14 1.93 14.69 0.95
CA ARG A 14 1.22 15.18 -0.23
C ARG A 14 -0.26 14.85 -0.09
N VAL A 15 -1.11 15.83 -0.34
CA VAL A 15 -2.55 15.67 -0.39
C VAL A 15 -3.04 15.96 -1.80
N SER A 16 -3.68 14.98 -2.43
CA SER A 16 -4.32 15.11 -3.74
C SER A 16 -5.81 14.89 -3.58
N ALA A 17 -6.64 15.82 -4.06
CA ALA A 17 -8.06 15.81 -3.77
C ALA A 17 -8.90 16.30 -4.95
N PRO A 18 -10.18 15.89 -5.03
CA PRO A 18 -11.16 16.47 -5.95
C PRO A 18 -11.33 17.97 -5.72
N VAL A 19 -11.46 18.74 -6.79
CA VAL A 19 -11.71 20.19 -6.71
C VAL A 19 -13.08 20.48 -6.09
N THR A 20 -14.07 19.62 -6.32
CA THR A 20 -15.45 19.76 -5.85
C THR A 20 -15.94 18.51 -5.10
N GLY A 21 -17.13 18.57 -4.52
CA GLY A 21 -17.76 17.47 -3.77
C GLY A 21 -17.52 17.56 -2.27
N GLY A 22 -18.30 16.83 -1.52
CA GLY A 22 -18.22 16.63 -0.07
C GLY A 22 -18.29 15.13 0.27
N GLU A 23 -18.17 14.78 1.54
CA GLU A 23 -18.15 13.39 2.03
C GLU A 23 -17.13 12.53 1.26
N LEU A 24 -15.93 13.10 1.07
CA LEU A 24 -14.88 12.48 0.27
C LEU A 24 -14.16 11.38 1.08
N PRO A 25 -14.13 10.14 0.59
CA PRO A 25 -13.39 9.07 1.25
C PRO A 25 -11.89 9.35 1.23
N VAL A 26 -11.20 8.92 2.29
CA VAL A 26 -9.76 9.09 2.46
C VAL A 26 -9.02 7.83 2.02
N LEU A 27 -8.02 8.00 1.17
CA LEU A 27 -7.09 6.95 0.77
C LEU A 27 -5.68 7.28 1.28
N LEU A 28 -5.16 6.46 2.17
CA LEU A 28 -3.76 6.50 2.56
C LEU A 28 -2.93 5.72 1.55
N LEU A 29 -1.93 6.34 0.92
CA LEU A 29 -1.06 5.69 -0.05
C LEU A 29 0.35 5.57 0.50
N SER A 30 0.79 4.35 0.82
CA SER A 30 2.12 4.03 1.32
C SER A 30 3.06 3.65 0.17
N HIS A 31 4.15 4.38 0.02
CA HIS A 31 5.15 4.15 -1.03
C HIS A 31 5.97 2.87 -0.82
N GLY A 32 6.61 2.36 -1.87
CA GLY A 32 7.57 1.26 -1.80
C GLY A 32 8.92 1.67 -1.21
N HIS A 33 9.80 0.69 -1.09
CA HIS A 33 11.22 0.91 -0.81
C HIS A 33 12.00 0.71 -2.11
N GLY A 34 12.98 1.56 -2.39
CA GLY A 34 13.78 1.47 -3.61
C GLY A 34 14.94 2.46 -3.62
N PRO A 35 15.83 2.38 -4.62
CA PRO A 35 16.99 3.24 -4.72
C PRO A 35 16.69 4.64 -5.25
N SER A 36 15.57 4.86 -5.93
CA SER A 36 15.20 6.17 -6.45
C SER A 36 14.43 7.02 -5.45
N HIS A 37 14.49 8.33 -5.65
CA HIS A 37 13.72 9.30 -4.87
C HIS A 37 12.21 9.23 -5.18
N HIS A 38 11.82 8.73 -6.35
CA HIS A 38 10.42 8.61 -6.73
C HIS A 38 9.72 7.45 -6.00
N ILE A 39 10.21 6.23 -6.17
CA ILE A 39 9.53 5.05 -5.61
C ILE A 39 9.46 5.06 -4.08
N SER A 40 10.41 5.72 -3.43
CA SER A 40 10.54 5.73 -1.97
C SER A 40 10.13 7.04 -1.30
N SER A 41 9.21 7.79 -1.88
CA SER A 41 8.70 9.04 -1.28
C SER A 41 7.31 9.41 -1.79
N LEU A 42 6.77 10.52 -1.25
CA LEU A 42 5.53 11.15 -1.73
C LEU A 42 5.62 11.67 -3.18
N ASN A 43 6.81 11.70 -3.80
CA ASN A 43 7.00 12.16 -5.19
C ASN A 43 6.61 11.09 -6.21
N GLY A 44 6.59 9.82 -5.83
CA GLY A 44 6.13 8.73 -6.67
C GLY A 44 4.63 8.54 -6.69
N TYR A 45 4.20 7.53 -7.45
CA TYR A 45 2.81 7.06 -7.51
C TYR A 45 1.80 8.08 -8.08
N ALA A 46 2.27 9.09 -8.80
CA ALA A 46 1.39 10.05 -9.46
C ALA A 46 0.31 9.39 -10.35
N PRO A 47 0.57 8.30 -11.11
CA PRO A 47 -0.48 7.62 -11.85
C PRO A 47 -1.65 7.18 -10.99
N LEU A 48 -1.39 6.65 -9.79
CA LEU A 48 -2.43 6.23 -8.84
C LEU A 48 -3.07 7.42 -8.13
N ALA A 49 -2.25 8.28 -7.52
CA ALA A 49 -2.76 9.41 -6.73
C ALA A 49 -3.65 10.35 -7.54
N ASN A 50 -3.23 10.71 -8.76
CA ASN A 50 -4.01 11.58 -9.63
C ASN A 50 -5.30 10.91 -10.09
N TYR A 51 -5.24 9.60 -10.42
CA TYR A 51 -6.44 8.85 -10.81
C TYR A 51 -7.47 8.83 -9.69
N TYR A 52 -7.06 8.46 -8.47
CA TYR A 52 -7.97 8.43 -7.33
C TYR A 52 -8.54 9.79 -6.99
N ALA A 53 -7.72 10.85 -7.02
CA ALA A 53 -8.19 12.21 -6.77
C ALA A 53 -9.21 12.67 -7.84
N ALA A 54 -8.97 12.32 -9.12
CA ALA A 54 -9.94 12.60 -10.20
C ALA A 54 -11.23 11.78 -10.08
N HIS A 55 -11.21 10.68 -9.32
CA HIS A 55 -12.34 9.76 -9.13
C HIS A 55 -12.93 9.78 -7.71
N GLY A 56 -12.81 10.91 -7.02
CA GLY A 56 -13.58 11.17 -5.81
C GLY A 56 -12.91 10.86 -4.49
N PHE A 57 -11.62 10.48 -4.44
CA PHE A 57 -10.90 10.21 -3.21
C PHE A 57 -9.98 11.37 -2.80
N VAL A 58 -9.82 11.61 -1.52
CA VAL A 58 -8.71 12.39 -0.99
C VAL A 58 -7.54 11.45 -0.72
N VAL A 59 -6.47 11.59 -1.46
CA VAL A 59 -5.26 10.75 -1.34
C VAL A 59 -4.23 11.46 -0.48
N ILE A 60 -3.76 10.79 0.57
CA ILE A 60 -2.71 11.29 1.48
C ILE A 60 -1.50 10.37 1.38
N GLN A 61 -0.37 10.92 0.94
CA GLN A 61 0.89 10.21 0.74
C GLN A 61 1.95 10.74 1.70
N PRO A 62 2.47 9.94 2.64
CA PRO A 62 3.62 10.32 3.46
C PRO A 62 4.95 10.05 2.77
N THR A 63 6.01 10.70 3.25
CA THR A 63 7.40 10.25 3.10
C THR A 63 7.84 9.54 4.37
N HIS A 64 7.98 8.21 4.33
CA HIS A 64 8.42 7.39 5.47
C HIS A 64 9.93 7.54 5.73
N LEU A 65 10.41 7.15 6.93
CA LEU A 65 11.82 7.28 7.32
C LEU A 65 12.79 6.50 6.44
N ASP A 66 12.34 5.42 5.80
CA ASP A 66 13.13 4.65 4.85
C ASP A 66 13.25 5.30 3.45
N SER A 67 12.71 6.50 3.27
CA SER A 67 12.83 7.23 2.01
C SER A 67 14.27 7.50 1.64
N LYS A 68 14.59 7.39 0.34
CA LYS A 68 15.89 7.80 -0.19
C LYS A 68 16.14 9.31 -0.10
N THR A 69 15.07 10.08 0.08
CA THR A 69 15.17 11.54 0.30
C THR A 69 15.59 11.92 1.72
N LEU A 70 15.65 10.93 2.63
CA LEU A 70 16.02 11.13 4.04
C LEU A 70 17.29 10.35 4.38
N PRO A 71 18.10 10.80 5.36
CA PRO A 71 19.41 10.21 5.67
C PRO A 71 19.35 9.08 6.71
N PHE A 72 18.22 8.35 6.85
CA PHE A 72 18.04 7.43 7.98
C PHE A 72 18.30 5.96 7.67
N ARG A 73 18.44 5.56 6.40
CA ARG A 73 18.64 4.14 6.03
C ARG A 73 19.87 3.52 6.70
N ASP A 74 20.91 4.31 6.92
CA ASP A 74 22.18 3.89 7.51
C ASP A 74 22.37 4.44 8.94
N SER A 75 21.28 4.78 9.64
CA SER A 75 21.32 5.47 10.93
C SER A 75 21.70 4.60 12.13
N GLY A 76 21.81 3.29 11.97
CA GLY A 76 22.01 2.36 13.10
C GLY A 76 20.73 2.14 13.93
N ASP A 77 19.60 2.68 13.52
CA ASP A 77 18.30 2.39 14.13
C ASP A 77 17.97 0.89 13.97
N PRO A 78 17.45 0.22 15.02
CA PRO A 78 17.09 -1.20 14.94
C PRO A 78 16.09 -1.54 13.83
N ASP A 79 15.25 -0.61 13.40
CA ASP A 79 14.29 -0.81 12.32
C ASP A 79 14.83 -0.39 10.94
N ALA A 80 16.06 0.18 10.86
CA ALA A 80 16.70 0.49 9.59
C ALA A 80 17.04 -0.81 8.81
N PRO A 81 17.10 -0.77 7.49
CA PRO A 81 16.81 0.39 6.62
C PRO A 81 15.33 0.57 6.28
N LEU A 82 14.42 -0.31 6.70
CA LEU A 82 13.05 -0.37 6.21
C LEU A 82 12.02 0.33 7.12
N PHE A 83 12.35 0.59 8.38
CA PHE A 83 11.51 1.30 9.36
C PHE A 83 10.06 0.82 9.40
N TRP A 84 9.87 -0.49 9.37
CA TRP A 84 8.55 -1.09 9.18
C TRP A 84 7.52 -0.72 10.26
N ARG A 85 7.95 -0.55 11.53
CA ARG A 85 7.08 -0.07 12.61
C ARG A 85 6.68 1.39 12.41
N SER A 86 7.69 2.24 12.19
CA SER A 86 7.47 3.67 11.95
C SER A 86 6.55 3.94 10.77
N ARG A 87 6.65 3.13 9.70
CA ARG A 87 5.75 3.24 8.53
C ARG A 87 4.28 3.03 8.90
N ALA A 88 3.97 2.01 9.70
CA ALA A 88 2.61 1.75 10.16
C ALA A 88 2.12 2.84 11.12
N GLU A 89 2.99 3.30 12.02
CA GLU A 89 2.69 4.42 12.92
C GLU A 89 2.45 5.73 12.17
N ASP A 90 3.23 6.04 11.12
CA ASP A 90 3.03 7.23 10.29
C ASP A 90 1.61 7.27 9.72
N MET A 91 1.10 6.14 9.23
CA MET A 91 -0.26 6.04 8.68
C MET A 91 -1.33 6.28 9.76
N LYS A 92 -1.14 5.75 10.96
CA LYS A 92 -2.05 5.98 12.10
C LYS A 92 -2.03 7.45 12.53
N ARG A 93 -0.84 8.06 12.62
CA ARG A 93 -0.67 9.49 12.93
C ARG A 93 -1.37 10.40 11.94
N ILE A 94 -1.38 10.05 10.64
CA ILE A 94 -2.16 10.79 9.64
C ILE A 94 -3.64 10.78 10.00
N LEU A 95 -4.20 9.62 10.34
CA LEU A 95 -5.60 9.49 10.72
C LEU A 95 -5.93 10.23 12.03
N ASP A 96 -5.00 10.26 12.98
CA ASP A 96 -5.15 11.00 14.25
C ASP A 96 -5.13 12.53 14.05
N ARG A 97 -4.63 13.00 12.92
CA ARG A 97 -4.41 14.42 12.64
C ARG A 97 -5.13 14.90 11.37
N LEU A 98 -6.21 14.21 10.96
CA LEU A 98 -7.01 14.63 9.78
C LEU A 98 -7.53 16.07 9.93
N ASP A 99 -7.87 16.52 11.15
CA ASP A 99 -8.27 17.90 11.40
C ASP A 99 -7.18 18.92 11.01
N ALA A 100 -5.94 18.63 11.41
CA ALA A 100 -4.82 19.50 11.10
C ALA A 100 -4.50 19.48 9.58
N ILE A 101 -4.70 18.35 8.93
CA ILE A 101 -4.50 18.19 7.47
C ILE A 101 -5.57 18.98 6.72
N GLU A 102 -6.85 18.86 7.11
CA GLU A 102 -7.94 19.65 6.54
C GLU A 102 -7.68 21.16 6.73
N GLY A 103 -7.28 21.58 7.94
CA GLY A 103 -6.98 22.98 8.24
C GLY A 103 -5.82 23.53 7.41
N ALA A 104 -4.84 22.68 7.06
CA ALA A 104 -3.71 23.07 6.21
C ALA A 104 -4.08 23.14 4.71
N VAL A 105 -5.22 22.58 4.30
CA VAL A 105 -5.73 22.59 2.93
C VAL A 105 -7.13 23.22 2.92
N PRO A 106 -7.25 24.55 2.84
CA PRO A 106 -8.52 25.26 3.04
C PRO A 106 -9.67 24.76 2.16
N THR A 107 -9.38 24.27 0.96
CA THR A 107 -10.36 23.71 0.04
C THR A 107 -10.92 22.35 0.47
N LEU A 108 -10.38 21.72 1.53
CA LEU A 108 -10.84 20.45 2.06
C LEU A 108 -11.67 20.55 3.35
N VAL A 109 -11.67 21.72 4.00
CA VAL A 109 -12.33 21.90 5.31
C VAL A 109 -13.79 21.43 5.26
N GLY A 110 -14.13 20.46 6.13
CA GLY A 110 -15.47 19.86 6.24
C GLY A 110 -15.89 18.96 5.08
N ARG A 111 -14.94 18.52 4.24
CA ARG A 111 -15.27 17.71 3.06
C ARG A 111 -14.87 16.24 3.19
N LEU A 112 -14.09 15.85 4.20
CA LEU A 112 -13.67 14.46 4.40
C LEU A 112 -14.79 13.61 5.01
N ASP A 113 -15.00 12.41 4.47
CA ASP A 113 -15.75 11.34 5.13
C ASP A 113 -14.76 10.46 5.92
N ARG A 114 -14.72 10.67 7.23
CA ARG A 114 -13.78 10.00 8.13
C ARG A 114 -14.18 8.55 8.46
N ASP A 115 -15.38 8.16 8.12
CA ASP A 115 -15.87 6.79 8.26
C ASP A 115 -15.53 5.93 7.04
N LYS A 116 -15.11 6.56 5.93
CA LYS A 116 -14.72 5.93 4.69
C LYS A 116 -13.22 6.08 4.43
N VAL A 117 -12.43 5.31 5.18
CA VAL A 117 -10.97 5.29 5.06
C VAL A 117 -10.51 3.99 4.43
N ALA A 118 -9.61 4.11 3.45
CA ALA A 118 -8.93 2.98 2.82
C ALA A 118 -7.42 3.16 2.85
N VAL A 119 -6.68 2.06 2.67
CA VAL A 119 -5.22 2.07 2.50
C VAL A 119 -4.83 1.39 1.20
N LEU A 120 -3.83 1.93 0.53
CA LEU A 120 -3.16 1.32 -0.62
C LEU A 120 -1.66 1.37 -0.41
N GLY A 121 -0.97 0.29 -0.72
CA GLY A 121 0.48 0.26 -0.66
C GLY A 121 1.10 -0.62 -1.73
N HIS A 122 2.26 -0.19 -2.23
CA HIS A 122 3.05 -0.94 -3.20
C HIS A 122 4.32 -1.48 -2.54
N SER A 123 4.68 -2.74 -2.81
CA SER A 123 5.91 -3.36 -2.32
C SER A 123 6.00 -3.25 -0.78
N MET A 124 7.01 -2.60 -0.22
CA MET A 124 7.12 -2.32 1.21
C MET A 124 5.90 -1.53 1.75
N GLY A 125 5.29 -0.66 0.93
CA GLY A 125 4.00 -0.03 1.25
C GLY A 125 2.85 -1.02 1.35
N GLY A 126 2.86 -2.08 0.55
CA GLY A 126 1.93 -3.20 0.65
C GLY A 126 2.08 -3.98 1.97
N HIS A 127 3.32 -4.19 2.43
CA HIS A 127 3.57 -4.72 3.77
C HIS A 127 2.99 -3.80 4.85
N THR A 128 3.25 -2.49 4.76
CA THR A 128 2.67 -1.50 5.69
C THR A 128 1.14 -1.58 5.71
N ALA A 129 0.51 -1.63 4.53
CA ALA A 129 -0.93 -1.78 4.41
C ALA A 129 -1.43 -3.10 5.02
N SER A 130 -0.72 -4.22 4.83
CA SER A 130 -1.07 -5.51 5.43
C SER A 130 -1.15 -5.42 6.96
N LEU A 131 -0.20 -4.74 7.60
CA LEU A 131 -0.18 -4.54 9.05
C LEU A 131 -1.40 -3.73 9.53
N LEU A 132 -1.74 -2.67 8.82
CA LEU A 132 -2.90 -1.83 9.14
C LEU A 132 -4.22 -2.58 8.95
N LEU A 133 -4.28 -3.55 8.03
CA LEU A 133 -5.43 -4.40 7.76
C LEU A 133 -5.53 -5.61 8.70
N GLY A 134 -4.55 -5.78 9.61
CA GLY A 134 -4.59 -6.77 10.67
C GLY A 134 -3.57 -7.90 10.55
N ALA A 135 -2.64 -7.89 9.59
CA ALA A 135 -1.47 -8.76 9.66
C ALA A 135 -0.60 -8.36 10.86
N ARG A 136 0.17 -9.30 11.40
CA ARG A 136 0.97 -9.07 12.61
C ARG A 136 2.37 -9.66 12.45
N HIS A 137 3.26 -9.21 13.31
CA HIS A 137 4.57 -9.78 13.51
C HIS A 137 4.71 -10.38 14.90
N ARG A 138 5.80 -11.12 15.11
CA ARG A 138 6.24 -11.56 16.44
C ARG A 138 7.65 -11.04 16.72
N ASN A 139 7.86 -10.54 17.92
CA ASN A 139 9.19 -10.24 18.42
C ASN A 139 9.97 -11.53 18.72
N HIS A 140 11.28 -11.40 18.97
CA HIS A 140 12.14 -12.52 19.35
C HIS A 140 11.70 -13.21 20.66
N ASP A 141 11.03 -12.51 21.56
CA ASP A 141 10.48 -13.03 22.82
C ASP A 141 9.09 -13.69 22.62
N GLY A 142 8.59 -13.78 21.38
CA GLY A 142 7.30 -14.35 21.03
C GLY A 142 6.11 -13.41 21.22
N THR A 143 6.31 -12.18 21.68
CA THR A 143 5.23 -11.19 21.79
C THR A 143 4.73 -10.77 20.44
N GLU A 144 3.41 -10.62 20.31
CA GLU A 144 2.79 -10.18 19.07
C GLU A 144 2.88 -8.66 18.92
N VAL A 145 3.18 -8.23 17.70
CA VAL A 145 3.20 -6.81 17.32
C VAL A 145 2.11 -6.59 16.28
N THR A 146 1.11 -5.79 16.63
CA THR A 146 -0.01 -5.45 15.75
C THR A 146 -0.13 -3.95 15.56
N PHE A 147 -0.45 -3.57 14.34
CA PHE A 147 -0.76 -2.19 13.94
C PHE A 147 -2.16 -2.07 13.35
N ALA A 148 -3.01 -3.08 13.56
CA ALA A 148 -4.39 -3.07 13.05
C ALA A 148 -5.08 -1.72 13.35
N GLU A 149 -5.69 -1.13 12.31
CA GLU A 149 -6.30 0.19 12.41
C GLU A 149 -7.80 0.10 12.03
N PRO A 150 -8.71 0.09 13.00
CA PRO A 150 -10.14 -0.17 12.76
C PRO A 150 -10.86 0.92 11.97
N ARG A 151 -10.27 2.12 11.86
CA ARG A 151 -10.80 3.18 11.01
C ARG A 151 -10.67 2.83 9.52
N ILE A 152 -9.69 2.00 9.14
CA ILE A 152 -9.51 1.54 7.76
C ILE A 152 -10.51 0.42 7.46
N LYS A 153 -11.36 0.64 6.46
CA LYS A 153 -12.47 -0.29 6.11
C LYS A 153 -12.10 -1.26 5.00
N ALA A 154 -11.14 -0.89 4.14
CA ALA A 154 -10.68 -1.74 3.04
C ALA A 154 -9.24 -1.38 2.64
N GLY A 155 -8.55 -2.31 1.96
CA GLY A 155 -7.22 -2.02 1.46
C GLY A 155 -6.88 -2.65 0.12
N VAL A 156 -5.77 -2.14 -0.46
CA VAL A 156 -5.17 -2.66 -1.68
C VAL A 156 -3.68 -2.91 -1.46
N LEU A 157 -3.25 -4.12 -1.75
CA LEU A 157 -1.88 -4.59 -1.63
C LEU A 157 -1.30 -4.83 -3.02
N LEU A 158 -0.43 -3.94 -3.49
CA LEU A 158 0.22 -4.03 -4.80
C LEU A 158 1.60 -4.67 -4.65
N ALA A 159 1.85 -5.81 -5.25
CA ALA A 159 3.11 -6.54 -5.19
C ALA A 159 3.70 -6.61 -3.77
N ALA A 160 2.83 -6.85 -2.78
CA ALA A 160 3.22 -6.88 -1.36
C ALA A 160 4.10 -8.09 -1.04
N PRO A 161 5.03 -7.99 -0.07
CA PRO A 161 5.75 -9.13 0.47
C PRO A 161 4.81 -10.21 1.03
N GLY A 162 5.17 -11.47 0.79
CA GLY A 162 4.45 -12.63 1.29
C GLY A 162 5.06 -13.24 2.55
N ARG A 163 4.85 -14.56 2.74
CA ARG A 163 5.25 -15.33 3.93
C ARG A 163 6.75 -15.33 4.19
N GLY A 164 7.12 -15.44 5.46
CA GLY A 164 8.49 -15.35 5.91
C GLY A 164 9.34 -16.60 5.71
N ASP A 165 8.73 -17.78 5.57
CA ASP A 165 9.44 -19.06 5.32
C ASP A 165 9.91 -19.23 3.86
N ALA A 166 9.51 -18.30 2.98
CA ALA A 166 9.93 -18.27 1.58
C ALA A 166 10.95 -17.16 1.28
N LEU A 167 11.57 -16.56 2.29
CA LEU A 167 12.59 -15.54 2.08
C LEU A 167 13.84 -16.11 1.41
N SER A 168 14.47 -15.31 0.54
CA SER A 168 15.82 -15.58 0.06
C SER A 168 16.83 -15.50 1.21
N LYS A 169 18.00 -16.11 1.05
CA LYS A 169 19.08 -15.97 2.03
C LYS A 169 19.40 -14.51 2.34
N TYR A 170 19.49 -13.68 1.29
CA TYR A 170 19.75 -12.25 1.46
C TYR A 170 18.66 -11.56 2.30
N ALA A 171 17.39 -11.80 2.00
CA ALA A 171 16.28 -11.16 2.73
C ALA A 171 16.21 -11.66 4.19
N ALA A 172 16.44 -12.93 4.44
CA ALA A 172 16.46 -13.49 5.79
C ALA A 172 17.59 -12.89 6.66
N GLU A 173 18.76 -12.61 6.07
CA GLU A 173 19.90 -12.02 6.76
C GLU A 173 19.78 -10.50 6.98
N ASN A 174 19.17 -9.77 6.02
CA ASN A 174 19.14 -8.29 6.04
C ASN A 174 17.78 -7.71 6.47
N TYR A 175 16.69 -8.48 6.37
CA TYR A 175 15.33 -8.06 6.64
C TYR A 175 14.59 -9.11 7.48
N SER A 176 15.23 -9.55 8.57
CA SER A 176 14.81 -10.70 9.40
C SER A 176 13.37 -10.58 9.93
N PHE A 177 12.85 -9.35 10.11
CA PHE A 177 11.48 -9.14 10.57
C PHE A 177 10.42 -9.76 9.62
N PHE A 178 10.68 -9.84 8.30
CA PHE A 178 9.75 -10.50 7.38
C PHE A 178 9.52 -11.96 7.72
N SER A 179 10.48 -12.63 8.40
CA SER A 179 10.32 -14.05 8.78
C SER A 179 9.16 -14.31 9.73
N THR A 180 8.67 -13.29 10.41
CA THR A 180 7.65 -13.40 11.45
C THR A 180 6.26 -12.92 11.04
N ILE A 181 6.06 -12.57 9.77
CA ILE A 181 4.77 -12.09 9.28
C ILE A 181 3.69 -13.18 9.36
N ASP A 182 2.54 -12.82 9.90
CA ASP A 182 1.37 -13.68 10.03
C ASP A 182 0.12 -12.95 9.48
N PHE A 183 -0.46 -13.50 8.43
CA PHE A 183 -1.66 -12.96 7.79
C PHE A 183 -2.97 -13.52 8.37
N SER A 184 -2.92 -14.50 9.28
CA SER A 184 -4.10 -15.20 9.78
C SER A 184 -5.11 -14.29 10.51
N THR A 185 -4.66 -13.12 10.97
CA THR A 185 -5.47 -12.12 11.65
C THR A 185 -5.86 -10.93 10.76
N MET A 186 -5.46 -10.91 9.49
CA MET A 186 -5.79 -9.87 8.54
C MET A 186 -7.23 -10.03 8.02
N THR A 187 -8.22 -9.66 8.84
CA THR A 187 -9.64 -9.84 8.56
C THR A 187 -10.28 -8.71 7.73
N THR A 188 -9.70 -7.50 7.75
CA THR A 188 -10.22 -6.37 6.98
C THR A 188 -10.23 -6.69 5.48
N PRO A 189 -11.30 -6.37 4.73
CA PRO A 189 -11.40 -6.61 3.29
C PRO A 189 -10.19 -6.07 2.52
N ALA A 190 -9.61 -6.88 1.63
CA ALA A 190 -8.46 -6.45 0.84
C ALA A 190 -8.44 -7.04 -0.58
N LEU A 191 -7.98 -6.21 -1.53
CA LEU A 191 -7.59 -6.62 -2.87
C LEU A 191 -6.07 -6.76 -2.93
N VAL A 192 -5.60 -7.96 -3.24
CA VAL A 192 -4.18 -8.23 -3.54
C VAL A 192 -3.99 -8.17 -5.06
N VAL A 193 -2.97 -7.47 -5.52
CA VAL A 193 -2.60 -7.39 -6.95
C VAL A 193 -1.17 -7.86 -7.09
N ALA A 194 -0.95 -8.90 -7.88
CA ALA A 194 0.36 -9.51 -8.12
C ALA A 194 0.62 -9.65 -9.62
N GLY A 195 1.87 -9.48 -10.04
CA GLY A 195 2.34 -9.77 -11.38
C GLY A 195 2.77 -11.23 -11.50
N ASP A 196 2.40 -11.93 -12.57
CA ASP A 196 2.79 -13.34 -12.77
C ASP A 196 4.29 -13.50 -13.14
N ARG A 197 4.99 -12.40 -13.43
CA ARG A 197 6.44 -12.35 -13.66
C ARG A 197 7.23 -11.63 -12.57
N ASP A 198 6.58 -11.24 -11.47
CA ASP A 198 7.27 -10.64 -10.31
C ASP A 198 8.05 -11.70 -9.52
N GLY A 199 9.19 -12.09 -10.02
CA GLY A 199 10.02 -13.13 -9.39
C GLY A 199 10.67 -12.69 -8.08
N SER A 200 10.96 -11.41 -7.93
CA SER A 200 11.63 -10.79 -6.76
C SER A 200 12.77 -11.66 -6.15
N PRO A 201 13.74 -12.17 -6.95
CA PRO A 201 14.68 -13.21 -6.50
C PRO A 201 15.61 -12.76 -5.37
N ARG A 202 15.75 -11.45 -5.17
CA ARG A 202 16.49 -10.89 -4.03
C ARG A 202 15.71 -11.04 -2.71
N LEU A 203 14.39 -11.12 -2.78
CA LEU A 203 13.53 -11.14 -1.59
C LEU A 203 13.01 -12.55 -1.27
N THR A 204 12.68 -13.36 -2.29
CA THR A 204 12.02 -14.64 -2.11
C THR A 204 12.56 -15.73 -3.02
N VAL A 205 12.41 -16.99 -2.58
CA VAL A 205 12.65 -18.19 -3.39
C VAL A 205 11.36 -18.75 -4.00
N ALA A 206 10.19 -18.22 -3.63
CA ALA A 206 8.89 -18.70 -4.11
C ALA A 206 8.46 -18.05 -5.45
N GLY A 207 9.24 -17.10 -5.98
CA GLY A 207 8.92 -16.40 -7.21
C GLY A 207 7.64 -15.57 -7.10
N ALA A 208 6.95 -15.39 -8.24
CA ALA A 208 5.77 -14.53 -8.33
C ALA A 208 4.61 -14.91 -7.40
N ALA A 209 4.48 -16.18 -7.05
CA ALA A 209 3.45 -16.68 -6.14
C ALA A 209 3.55 -16.07 -4.73
N TRP A 210 4.74 -15.63 -4.32
CA TRP A 210 4.97 -14.99 -3.03
C TRP A 210 4.12 -13.73 -2.82
N HIS A 211 3.88 -12.97 -3.86
CA HIS A 211 3.08 -11.74 -3.79
C HIS A 211 1.56 -12.00 -3.67
N ALA A 212 1.14 -13.25 -3.86
CA ALA A 212 -0.25 -13.68 -3.62
C ALA A 212 -0.50 -14.19 -2.19
N ASP A 213 0.55 -14.40 -1.38
CA ASP A 213 0.44 -14.94 -0.01
C ASP A 213 -0.53 -14.15 0.89
N PRO A 214 -0.60 -12.80 0.85
CA PRO A 214 -1.59 -12.07 1.65
C PRO A 214 -3.04 -12.46 1.32
N TYR A 215 -3.32 -12.84 0.06
CA TYR A 215 -4.62 -13.41 -0.31
C TYR A 215 -4.74 -14.85 0.17
N VAL A 216 -3.74 -15.69 -0.08
CA VAL A 216 -3.82 -17.14 0.21
C VAL A 216 -3.95 -17.41 1.70
N LEU A 217 -3.17 -16.72 2.53
CA LEU A 217 -2.99 -16.99 3.96
C LEU A 217 -3.95 -16.21 4.87
N ALA A 218 -4.48 -15.07 4.43
CA ALA A 218 -5.46 -14.34 5.22
C ALA A 218 -6.87 -14.96 5.14
N PRO A 219 -7.73 -14.78 6.15
CA PRO A 219 -9.15 -15.12 6.03
C PRO A 219 -9.86 -14.18 5.04
N GLY A 220 -11.03 -14.60 4.53
CA GLY A 220 -11.90 -13.74 3.72
C GLY A 220 -12.54 -12.59 4.53
N PRO A 221 -13.15 -11.60 3.87
CA PRO A 221 -13.21 -11.46 2.41
C PRO A 221 -11.92 -10.92 1.79
N LYS A 222 -11.47 -11.54 0.73
CA LYS A 222 -10.27 -11.13 -0.02
C LYS A 222 -10.48 -11.37 -1.51
N SER A 223 -9.85 -10.52 -2.32
CA SER A 223 -9.75 -10.74 -3.77
C SER A 223 -8.28 -10.71 -4.20
N LEU A 224 -7.94 -11.48 -5.24
CA LEU A 224 -6.63 -11.50 -5.88
C LEU A 224 -6.80 -11.17 -7.36
N VAL A 225 -6.06 -10.18 -7.83
CA VAL A 225 -5.83 -9.94 -9.26
C VAL A 225 -4.42 -10.41 -9.60
N THR A 226 -4.32 -11.37 -10.52
CA THR A 226 -3.04 -11.75 -11.14
C THR A 226 -2.96 -11.07 -12.50
N LEU A 227 -1.98 -10.16 -12.68
CA LEU A 227 -1.74 -9.44 -13.93
C LEU A 227 -0.75 -10.22 -14.79
N PHE A 228 -1.13 -10.50 -16.03
CA PHE A 228 -0.31 -11.28 -16.97
C PHE A 228 0.85 -10.44 -17.52
N GLY A 229 2.04 -11.05 -17.53
CA GLY A 229 3.29 -10.44 -17.97
C GLY A 229 3.76 -9.26 -17.10
N ALA A 230 3.14 -9.03 -15.95
CA ALA A 230 3.54 -7.94 -15.06
C ALA A 230 4.68 -8.39 -14.13
N GLU A 231 5.65 -7.50 -13.95
CA GLU A 231 6.72 -7.59 -12.97
C GLU A 231 6.40 -6.74 -11.74
N HIS A 232 7.41 -6.44 -10.93
CA HIS A 232 7.22 -5.74 -9.65
C HIS A 232 6.63 -4.33 -9.78
N GLY A 233 6.89 -3.63 -10.88
CA GLY A 233 6.36 -2.30 -11.19
C GLY A 233 4.89 -2.30 -11.62
N LEU A 234 4.27 -3.48 -11.87
CA LEU A 234 2.89 -3.62 -12.34
C LEU A 234 2.57 -2.72 -13.55
N GLY A 235 3.55 -2.57 -14.44
CA GLY A 235 3.46 -1.74 -15.63
C GLY A 235 3.81 -0.26 -15.43
N GLY A 236 4.23 0.15 -14.22
CA GLY A 236 4.65 1.53 -13.92
C GLY A 236 3.73 2.28 -12.96
N VAL A 237 3.14 1.60 -11.97
CA VAL A 237 2.25 2.24 -10.96
C VAL A 237 2.96 3.29 -10.11
N SER A 238 4.28 3.20 -9.96
CA SER A 238 5.11 4.19 -9.25
C SER A 238 5.42 5.45 -10.05
N GLY A 239 5.16 5.42 -11.35
CA GLY A 239 5.51 6.47 -12.32
C GLY A 239 6.32 5.87 -13.46
N TYR A 240 6.10 6.36 -14.69
CA TYR A 240 6.81 5.84 -15.87
C TYR A 240 8.29 6.23 -15.91
N ASP A 241 8.68 7.21 -15.11
CA ASP A 241 10.06 7.69 -14.97
C ASP A 241 10.79 7.02 -13.79
N ALA A 242 10.14 6.10 -13.09
CA ALA A 242 10.79 5.34 -12.04
C ALA A 242 11.76 4.31 -12.63
N ALA A 243 13.05 4.47 -12.36
CA ALA A 243 14.11 3.62 -12.89
C ALA A 243 13.96 2.12 -12.53
N GLU A 244 13.18 1.83 -11.51
CA GLU A 244 12.88 0.48 -11.05
C GLU A 244 11.79 -0.23 -11.88
N THR A 245 11.07 0.49 -12.75
CA THR A 245 10.08 -0.12 -13.62
C THR A 245 10.78 -0.81 -14.78
N THR A 246 10.55 -2.11 -14.93
CA THR A 246 11.17 -2.97 -15.96
C THR A 246 10.16 -3.53 -16.95
N ASP A 247 8.86 -3.28 -16.70
CA ASP A 247 7.74 -3.83 -17.47
C ASP A 247 6.73 -2.75 -17.89
N GLU A 248 7.19 -1.56 -18.24
CA GLU A 248 6.33 -0.43 -18.59
C GLU A 248 5.17 -0.80 -19.53
N ASN A 249 3.95 -0.55 -19.07
CA ASN A 249 2.74 -0.89 -19.82
C ASN A 249 1.55 -0.02 -19.39
N PRO A 250 1.21 1.03 -20.15
CA PRO A 250 0.11 1.92 -19.81
C PRO A 250 -1.25 1.22 -19.67
N ALA A 251 -1.50 0.16 -20.43
CA ALA A 251 -2.74 -0.60 -20.32
C ALA A 251 -2.85 -1.35 -19.00
N ARG A 252 -1.73 -1.91 -18.49
CA ARG A 252 -1.68 -2.52 -17.13
C ARG A 252 -1.91 -1.47 -16.05
N VAL A 253 -1.25 -0.31 -16.13
CA VAL A 253 -1.46 0.78 -15.16
C VAL A 253 -2.93 1.19 -15.14
N ALA A 254 -3.55 1.38 -16.30
CA ALA A 254 -4.97 1.70 -16.41
C ALA A 254 -5.89 0.59 -15.86
N ALA A 255 -5.51 -0.68 -16.00
CA ALA A 255 -6.24 -1.80 -15.40
C ALA A 255 -6.11 -1.76 -13.87
N VAL A 256 -4.89 -1.58 -13.32
CA VAL A 256 -4.67 -1.42 -11.88
C VAL A 256 -5.51 -0.27 -11.33
N GLN A 257 -5.44 0.90 -11.94
CA GLN A 257 -6.22 2.07 -11.53
C GLN A 257 -7.72 1.76 -11.42
N ARG A 258 -8.31 1.22 -12.49
CA ARG A 258 -9.75 0.91 -12.54
C ARG A 258 -10.17 -0.17 -11.57
N LEU A 259 -9.43 -1.27 -11.50
CA LEU A 259 -9.76 -2.41 -10.64
C LEU A 259 -9.65 -2.04 -9.17
N THR A 260 -8.56 -1.37 -8.79
CA THR A 260 -8.33 -1.01 -7.38
C THR A 260 -9.30 0.08 -6.91
N TRP A 261 -9.60 1.06 -7.76
CA TRP A 261 -10.63 2.06 -7.48
C TRP A 261 -12.02 1.42 -7.33
N ALA A 262 -12.40 0.57 -8.28
CA ALA A 262 -13.69 -0.09 -8.27
C ALA A 262 -13.88 -0.98 -7.03
N TYR A 263 -12.81 -1.69 -6.62
CA TYR A 263 -12.81 -2.49 -5.40
C TYR A 263 -13.04 -1.61 -4.17
N LEU A 264 -12.22 -0.57 -3.97
CA LEU A 264 -12.36 0.32 -2.82
C LEU A 264 -13.72 1.05 -2.83
N ARG A 265 -14.20 1.44 -4.00
CA ARG A 265 -15.52 2.05 -4.15
C ARG A 265 -16.62 1.13 -3.63
N SER A 266 -16.64 -0.14 -4.06
CA SER A 266 -17.66 -1.09 -3.63
C SER A 266 -17.55 -1.47 -2.15
N GLU A 267 -16.34 -1.54 -1.58
CA GLU A 267 -16.15 -1.83 -0.15
C GLU A 267 -16.57 -0.65 0.74
N LEU A 268 -16.32 0.59 0.31
CA LEU A 268 -16.68 1.79 1.09
C LEU A 268 -18.15 2.21 0.90
N TYR A 269 -18.79 1.76 -0.17
CA TYR A 269 -20.18 2.08 -0.49
C TYR A 269 -20.97 0.79 -0.76
N PRO A 270 -21.53 0.16 0.29
CA PRO A 270 -22.26 -1.09 0.15
C PRO A 270 -23.34 -1.03 -0.93
N GLY A 271 -23.30 -1.99 -1.85
CA GLY A 271 -24.23 -2.06 -2.99
C GLY A 271 -23.76 -1.34 -4.25
N ASP A 272 -22.62 -0.65 -4.23
CA ASP A 272 -22.03 -0.05 -5.44
C ASP A 272 -21.52 -1.17 -6.39
N PRO A 273 -21.96 -1.16 -7.68
CA PRO A 273 -21.68 -2.25 -8.62
C PRO A 273 -20.28 -2.16 -9.27
N ALA A 274 -19.43 -1.19 -8.90
CA ALA A 274 -18.19 -0.93 -9.59
C ALA A 274 -17.25 -2.14 -9.61
N TRP A 275 -17.09 -2.86 -8.49
CA TRP A 275 -16.21 -4.03 -8.44
C TRP A 275 -16.71 -5.20 -9.29
N PRO A 276 -17.95 -5.68 -9.18
CA PRO A 276 -18.48 -6.70 -10.09
C PRO A 276 -18.32 -6.36 -11.57
N GLN A 277 -18.54 -5.11 -11.95
CA GLN A 277 -18.40 -4.65 -13.33
C GLN A 277 -16.92 -4.62 -13.77
N ALA A 278 -16.02 -4.07 -12.96
CA ALA A 278 -14.59 -3.98 -13.29
C ALA A 278 -13.93 -5.36 -13.42
N ARG A 279 -14.24 -6.30 -12.51
CA ARG A 279 -13.69 -7.65 -12.59
C ARG A 279 -14.21 -8.43 -13.80
N ALA A 280 -15.45 -8.22 -14.22
CA ALA A 280 -16.00 -8.84 -15.40
C ALA A 280 -15.39 -8.30 -16.70
N ALA A 281 -14.93 -7.06 -16.69
CA ALA A 281 -14.27 -6.43 -17.84
C ALA A 281 -12.78 -6.78 -17.97
N LEU A 282 -12.18 -7.40 -16.96
CA LEU A 282 -10.78 -7.85 -17.01
C LEU A 282 -10.73 -9.20 -17.77
N THR A 283 -10.19 -9.18 -19.00
CA THR A 283 -10.15 -10.37 -19.87
C THR A 283 -8.71 -10.78 -20.20
N GLU A 284 -7.99 -9.97 -20.97
CA GLU A 284 -6.68 -10.34 -21.52
C GLU A 284 -5.49 -9.94 -20.63
N LEU A 285 -5.68 -8.98 -19.72
CA LEU A 285 -4.61 -8.45 -18.89
C LEU A 285 -4.39 -9.21 -17.58
N GLY A 286 -5.31 -10.10 -17.22
CA GLY A 286 -5.19 -10.81 -15.96
C GLY A 286 -6.43 -11.63 -15.60
N ARG A 287 -6.44 -12.15 -14.38
CA ARG A 287 -7.58 -12.88 -13.80
C ARG A 287 -7.88 -12.40 -12.39
N VAL A 288 -9.12 -12.63 -11.94
CA VAL A 288 -9.58 -12.29 -10.59
C VAL A 288 -10.07 -13.55 -9.88
N GLU A 289 -9.61 -13.73 -8.65
CA GLU A 289 -10.09 -14.75 -7.71
C GLU A 289 -10.64 -14.05 -6.46
N SER A 290 -11.61 -14.65 -5.77
CA SER A 290 -12.19 -14.07 -4.54
C SER A 290 -12.58 -15.19 -3.57
N LYS A 291 -12.52 -14.91 -2.27
CA LYS A 291 -12.94 -15.80 -1.19
C LYS A 291 -13.62 -15.04 -0.05
#